data_9bd249ca2e37fcfb9c0fb94f04990951
#
_entry.id   9bd249ca2e37fcfb9c0fb94f04990951
#
_cell.length_a   1.000
_cell.length_b   1.000
_cell.length_c   1.000
_cell.angle_alpha   90.00
_cell.angle_beta   90.00
_cell.angle_gamma   90.00
#
_symmetry.space_group_name_H-M   'P 1'
#
loop_
_entity.id
_entity.type
_entity.pdbx_description
1 polymer ?
#
loop_
_entity_poly.entity_id
_entity_poly.type
_entity_poly.pdbx_seq_one_letter_code
_entity_poly.pdbx_strand_id
1 'polypeptide(L)'
;MVNILASSVGSLTNPQKIYNTFKSSGEKELSLNTINAYLSCIEDSFVVSKAYRFDVKGKKYIKTPQKYYFTDIGLRNARLNFRQQEETHLMENLIYNELLIRGYNVDVGVVEMHEDGRRLQTEVDFVCNQGNKRYYIQSSLYLDTKDKTIQESRPLNNIYDNFRKLIVVRDNIKPWRTEDGILVI
;
A
#
# COMPACT_ATOMS: atom_id res chain seq x y z
N MET A 1 -9.90 -14.76 -10.11
CA MET A 1 -9.34 -13.39 -10.10
C MET A 1 -9.57 -12.69 -8.76
N VAL A 2 -10.81 -12.40 -8.38
CA VAL A 2 -11.10 -11.64 -7.13
C VAL A 2 -10.49 -12.28 -5.88
N ASN A 3 -10.50 -13.61 -5.76
CA ASN A 3 -9.87 -14.31 -4.63
C ASN A 3 -8.34 -14.11 -4.57
N ILE A 4 -7.68 -14.04 -5.74
CA ILE A 4 -6.23 -13.77 -5.80
C ILE A 4 -5.94 -12.35 -5.30
N LEU A 5 -6.73 -11.36 -5.73
CA LEU A 5 -6.61 -9.99 -5.23
C LEU A 5 -6.93 -9.91 -3.73
N ALA A 6 -7.94 -10.64 -3.26
CA ALA A 6 -8.32 -10.66 -1.85
C ALA A 6 -7.21 -11.24 -0.94
N SER A 7 -6.52 -12.30 -1.41
CA SER A 7 -5.38 -12.89 -0.67
C SER A 7 -4.07 -12.11 -0.78
N SER A 8 -3.99 -11.14 -1.71
CA SER A 8 -2.81 -10.30 -1.92
C SER A 8 -3.07 -8.80 -1.69
N VAL A 9 -4.13 -8.47 -0.93
CA VAL A 9 -4.45 -7.07 -0.60
C VAL A 9 -3.26 -6.39 0.05
N GLY A 10 -2.96 -5.14 -0.34
CA GLY A 10 -1.80 -4.40 0.16
C GLY A 10 -0.43 -4.90 -0.34
N SER A 11 -0.37 -6.05 -1.01
CA SER A 11 0.88 -6.58 -1.55
C SER A 11 1.12 -6.16 -2.99
N LEU A 12 2.40 -5.95 -3.34
CA LEU A 12 2.78 -5.66 -4.72
C LEU A 12 2.43 -6.80 -5.65
N THR A 13 1.61 -6.52 -6.65
CA THR A 13 1.22 -7.48 -7.68
C THR A 13 1.22 -6.85 -9.07
N ASN A 14 1.18 -7.69 -10.10
CA ASN A 14 1.07 -7.27 -11.49
C ASN A 14 0.32 -8.35 -12.29
N PRO A 15 -0.16 -8.02 -13.50
CA PRO A 15 -0.88 -8.99 -14.34
C PRO A 15 -0.11 -10.27 -14.60
N GLN A 16 1.23 -10.19 -14.75
CA GLN A 16 2.07 -11.37 -14.97
C GLN A 16 2.12 -12.31 -13.76
N LYS A 17 2.20 -11.75 -12.54
CA LYS A 17 2.16 -12.55 -11.30
C LYS A 17 0.81 -13.27 -11.17
N ILE A 18 -0.28 -12.57 -11.46
CA ILE A 18 -1.64 -13.15 -11.46
C ILE A 18 -1.76 -14.26 -12.52
N TYR A 19 -1.28 -14.00 -13.74
CA TYR A 19 -1.25 -15.00 -14.82
C TYR A 19 -0.51 -16.27 -14.39
N ASN A 20 0.67 -16.10 -13.79
CA ASN A 20 1.48 -17.23 -13.30
C ASN A 20 0.74 -18.03 -12.21
N THR A 21 -0.02 -17.35 -11.33
CA THR A 21 -0.85 -18.02 -10.32
C THR A 21 -1.94 -18.88 -10.96
N PHE A 22 -2.64 -18.37 -11.98
CA PHE A 22 -3.63 -19.16 -12.71
C PHE A 22 -2.99 -20.36 -13.42
N LYS A 23 -1.85 -20.13 -14.08
CA LYS A 23 -1.13 -21.20 -14.78
C LYS A 23 -0.69 -22.32 -13.82
N SER A 24 -0.25 -22.00 -12.63
CA SER A 24 0.13 -22.98 -11.60
C SER A 24 -1.06 -23.73 -11.03
N SER A 25 -2.28 -23.14 -11.08
CA SER A 25 -3.53 -23.78 -10.67
C SER A 25 -4.15 -24.68 -11.75
N GLY A 26 -3.49 -24.82 -12.91
CA GLY A 26 -3.97 -25.67 -14.00
C GLY A 26 -4.83 -24.96 -15.06
N GLU A 27 -5.12 -23.70 -14.90
CA GLU A 27 -5.85 -22.86 -15.86
C GLU A 27 -4.92 -22.43 -17.01
N LYS A 28 -4.86 -23.26 -18.07
CA LYS A 28 -3.93 -23.06 -19.19
C LYS A 28 -4.45 -22.16 -20.31
N GLU A 29 -5.74 -21.89 -20.36
CA GLU A 29 -6.39 -21.18 -21.47
C GLU A 29 -6.41 -19.64 -21.30
N LEU A 30 -6.07 -19.13 -20.12
CA LEU A 30 -6.04 -17.69 -19.88
C LEU A 30 -4.83 -17.04 -20.53
N SER A 31 -5.05 -15.95 -21.25
CA SER A 31 -3.99 -15.09 -21.76
C SER A 31 -3.72 -13.91 -20.83
N LEU A 32 -2.55 -13.29 -20.97
CA LEU A 32 -2.23 -12.06 -20.23
C LEU A 32 -3.19 -10.92 -20.58
N ASN A 33 -3.65 -10.85 -21.83
CA ASN A 33 -4.65 -9.88 -22.26
C ASN A 33 -6.00 -10.10 -21.56
N THR A 34 -6.41 -11.35 -21.39
CA THR A 34 -7.62 -11.71 -20.64
C THR A 34 -7.49 -11.30 -19.17
N ILE A 35 -6.32 -11.51 -18.55
CA ILE A 35 -6.04 -11.05 -17.18
C ILE A 35 -6.17 -9.53 -17.06
N ASN A 36 -5.59 -8.79 -17.99
CA ASN A 36 -5.69 -7.31 -17.99
C ASN A 36 -7.15 -6.86 -18.15
N ALA A 37 -7.92 -7.47 -19.05
CA ALA A 37 -9.33 -7.16 -19.23
C ALA A 37 -10.15 -7.42 -17.96
N TYR A 38 -9.92 -8.54 -17.28
CA TYR A 38 -10.58 -8.83 -16.00
C TYR A 38 -10.19 -7.86 -14.89
N LEU A 39 -8.92 -7.45 -14.81
CA LEU A 39 -8.50 -6.44 -13.84
C LEU A 39 -9.22 -5.12 -14.10
N SER A 40 -9.27 -4.65 -15.36
CA SER A 40 -10.05 -3.45 -15.72
C SER A 40 -11.51 -3.57 -15.30
N CYS A 41 -12.18 -4.66 -15.63
CA CYS A 41 -13.60 -4.86 -15.23
C CYS A 41 -13.80 -4.81 -13.71
N ILE A 42 -12.87 -5.37 -12.92
CA ILE A 42 -12.96 -5.37 -11.45
C ILE A 42 -12.71 -3.97 -10.89
N GLU A 43 -11.78 -3.20 -11.48
CA GLU A 43 -11.54 -1.80 -11.16
C GLU A 43 -12.75 -0.93 -11.53
N ASP A 44 -13.27 -1.06 -12.76
CA ASP A 44 -14.40 -0.29 -13.28
C ASP A 44 -15.71 -0.57 -12.51
N SER A 45 -15.84 -1.76 -11.92
CA SER A 45 -16.96 -2.11 -11.03
C SER A 45 -16.77 -1.68 -9.58
N PHE A 46 -15.71 -0.93 -9.27
CA PHE A 46 -15.40 -0.42 -7.94
C PHE A 46 -15.26 -1.49 -6.86
N VAL A 47 -14.93 -2.73 -7.23
CA VAL A 47 -14.66 -3.81 -6.26
C VAL A 47 -13.29 -3.61 -5.63
N VAL A 48 -12.32 -3.17 -6.43
CA VAL A 48 -10.98 -2.79 -5.98
C VAL A 48 -10.56 -1.44 -6.55
N SER A 49 -9.71 -0.76 -5.82
CA SER A 49 -8.98 0.42 -6.29
C SER A 49 -7.50 0.08 -6.43
N LYS A 50 -6.86 0.66 -7.43
CA LYS A 50 -5.46 0.48 -7.73
C LYS A 50 -4.64 1.65 -7.20
N ALA A 51 -3.63 1.37 -6.39
CA ALA A 51 -2.64 2.34 -5.97
C ALA A 51 -1.37 2.20 -6.82
N TYR A 52 -0.99 3.28 -7.48
CA TYR A 52 0.24 3.35 -8.26
C TYR A 52 1.44 3.53 -7.36
N ARG A 53 2.61 3.10 -7.83
CA ARG A 53 3.87 3.41 -7.15
C ARG A 53 4.42 4.74 -7.65
N PHE A 54 4.79 5.59 -6.71
CA PHE A 54 5.37 6.89 -6.98
C PHE A 54 6.79 6.97 -6.44
N ASP A 55 7.75 7.18 -7.32
CA ASP A 55 9.14 7.46 -6.94
C ASP A 55 9.21 8.87 -6.34
N VAL A 56 9.38 8.93 -5.04
CA VAL A 56 9.35 10.19 -4.28
C VAL A 56 10.47 11.13 -4.72
N LYS A 57 11.68 10.60 -4.93
CA LYS A 57 12.85 11.38 -5.34
C LYS A 57 12.80 11.76 -6.82
N GLY A 58 12.50 10.78 -7.68
CA GLY A 58 12.43 10.98 -9.13
C GLY A 58 11.15 11.68 -9.60
N LYS A 59 10.17 11.87 -8.72
CA LYS A 59 8.86 12.51 -8.99
C LYS A 59 8.15 11.92 -10.22
N LYS A 60 8.17 10.59 -10.33
CA LYS A 60 7.58 9.85 -11.47
C LYS A 60 6.83 8.62 -11.02
N TYR A 61 5.82 8.25 -11.81
CA TYR A 61 5.08 7.02 -11.59
C TYR A 61 5.82 5.79 -12.10
N ILE A 62 5.73 4.70 -11.33
CA ILE A 62 6.24 3.38 -11.69
C ILE A 62 5.01 2.54 -12.06
N LYS A 63 4.94 2.13 -13.33
CA LYS A 63 3.75 1.47 -13.89
C LYS A 63 3.45 0.12 -13.25
N THR A 64 4.46 -0.63 -12.81
CA THR A 64 4.28 -1.99 -12.30
C THR A 64 5.49 -2.39 -11.42
N PRO A 65 5.34 -3.21 -10.37
CA PRO A 65 4.07 -3.70 -9.81
C PRO A 65 3.26 -2.61 -9.10
N GLN A 66 2.02 -2.92 -8.72
CA GLN A 66 1.07 -2.01 -8.05
C GLN A 66 0.45 -2.71 -6.84
N LYS A 67 -0.21 -1.94 -5.95
CA LYS A 67 -1.06 -2.51 -4.89
C LYS A 67 -2.53 -2.37 -5.28
N TYR A 68 -3.34 -3.32 -4.82
CA TYR A 68 -4.80 -3.29 -4.96
C TYR A 68 -5.44 -3.33 -3.58
N TYR A 69 -6.44 -2.48 -3.37
CA TYR A 69 -7.19 -2.38 -2.14
C TYR A 69 -8.68 -2.59 -2.43
N PHE A 70 -9.35 -3.37 -1.60
CA PHE A 70 -10.79 -3.55 -1.70
C PHE A 70 -11.51 -2.31 -1.20
N THR A 71 -12.52 -1.87 -1.94
CA THR A 71 -13.39 -0.76 -1.51
C THR A 71 -14.25 -1.16 -0.31
N ASP A 72 -14.54 -2.43 -0.16
CA ASP A 72 -15.24 -3.04 0.97
C ASP A 72 -14.43 -4.20 1.54
N ILE A 73 -13.96 -4.04 2.79
CA ILE A 73 -13.20 -5.07 3.52
C ILE A 73 -14.08 -6.29 3.83
N GLY A 74 -15.39 -6.09 4.06
CA GLY A 74 -16.34 -7.18 4.29
C GLY A 74 -16.44 -8.08 3.05
N LEU A 75 -16.52 -7.48 1.86
CA LEU A 75 -16.48 -8.22 0.60
C LEU A 75 -15.18 -9.01 0.44
N ARG A 76 -14.02 -8.38 0.72
CA ARG A 76 -12.72 -9.05 0.71
C ARG A 76 -12.73 -10.27 1.64
N ASN A 77 -13.18 -10.10 2.87
CA ASN A 77 -13.19 -11.17 3.88
C ASN A 77 -14.17 -12.30 3.49
N ALA A 78 -15.35 -11.96 2.98
CA ALA A 78 -16.33 -12.93 2.49
C ALA A 78 -15.77 -13.78 1.33
N ARG A 79 -15.00 -13.17 0.41
CA ARG A 79 -14.33 -13.90 -0.70
C ARG A 79 -13.32 -14.93 -0.21
N LEU A 80 -12.76 -14.77 0.98
CA LEU A 80 -11.83 -15.70 1.61
C LEU A 80 -12.48 -16.55 2.72
N ASN A 81 -13.82 -16.58 2.77
CA ASN A 81 -14.57 -17.27 3.83
C ASN A 81 -14.11 -16.85 5.24
N PHE A 82 -13.81 -15.56 5.43
CA PHE A 82 -13.30 -14.97 6.67
C PHE A 82 -12.00 -15.62 7.20
N ARG A 83 -11.21 -16.20 6.28
CA ARG A 83 -9.86 -16.71 6.56
C ARG A 83 -8.81 -15.66 6.17
N GLN A 84 -7.55 -15.89 6.56
CA GLN A 84 -6.42 -15.02 6.21
C GLN A 84 -6.67 -13.54 6.59
N GLN A 85 -7.06 -13.31 7.83
CA GLN A 85 -7.21 -11.97 8.38
C GLN A 85 -5.84 -11.46 8.85
N GLU A 86 -5.04 -10.99 7.90
CA GLU A 86 -3.78 -10.32 8.19
C GLU A 86 -4.08 -8.87 8.58
N GLU A 87 -4.10 -8.60 9.88
CA GLU A 87 -4.52 -7.30 10.44
C GLU A 87 -3.75 -6.12 9.85
N THR A 88 -2.45 -6.28 9.58
CA THR A 88 -1.63 -5.25 8.94
C THR A 88 -2.16 -4.82 7.59
N HIS A 89 -2.44 -5.78 6.71
CA HIS A 89 -2.97 -5.51 5.38
C HIS A 89 -4.41 -4.99 5.42
N LEU A 90 -5.22 -5.45 6.38
CA LEU A 90 -6.59 -4.93 6.56
C LEU A 90 -6.56 -3.49 7.06
N MET A 91 -5.68 -3.15 7.99
CA MET A 91 -5.48 -1.79 8.46
C MET A 91 -5.00 -0.88 7.33
N GLU A 92 -4.02 -1.32 6.56
CA GLU A 92 -3.52 -0.59 5.39
C GLU A 92 -4.65 -0.33 4.38
N ASN A 93 -5.47 -1.35 4.07
CA ASN A 93 -6.64 -1.17 3.20
C ASN A 93 -7.67 -0.18 3.77
N LEU A 94 -7.93 -0.23 5.06
CA LEU A 94 -8.86 0.69 5.73
C LEU A 94 -8.36 2.14 5.62
N ILE A 95 -7.08 2.38 5.92
CA ILE A 95 -6.46 3.70 5.83
C ILE A 95 -6.52 4.21 4.38
N TYR A 96 -6.21 3.36 3.40
CA TYR A 96 -6.29 3.71 1.98
C TYR A 96 -7.70 4.21 1.60
N ASN A 97 -8.74 3.45 1.97
CA ASN A 97 -10.12 3.82 1.69
C ASN A 97 -10.51 5.14 2.37
N GLU A 98 -10.13 5.32 3.63
CA GLU A 98 -10.41 6.54 4.38
C GLU A 98 -9.74 7.77 3.76
N LEU A 99 -8.52 7.63 3.25
CA LEU A 99 -7.81 8.69 2.55
C LEU A 99 -8.51 9.08 1.23
N LEU A 100 -9.01 8.10 0.47
CA LEU A 100 -9.80 8.35 -0.75
C LEU A 100 -11.11 9.08 -0.43
N ILE A 101 -11.84 8.65 0.62
CA ILE A 101 -13.10 9.29 1.06
C ILE A 101 -12.85 10.75 1.44
N ARG A 102 -11.70 11.06 2.01
CA ARG A 102 -11.28 12.45 2.33
C ARG A 102 -10.81 13.25 1.12
N GLY A 103 -10.86 12.68 -0.08
CA GLY A 103 -10.54 13.35 -1.33
C GLY A 103 -9.04 13.45 -1.64
N TYR A 104 -8.21 12.61 -1.05
CA TYR A 104 -6.80 12.51 -1.42
C TYR A 104 -6.61 11.62 -2.65
N ASN A 105 -5.67 12.00 -3.51
CA ASN A 105 -5.05 11.06 -4.43
C ASN A 105 -3.96 10.29 -3.67
N VAL A 106 -4.05 8.97 -3.67
CA VAL A 106 -3.23 8.10 -2.83
C VAL A 106 -2.39 7.16 -3.68
N ASP A 107 -1.09 7.24 -3.53
CA ASP A 107 -0.10 6.39 -4.19
C ASP A 107 0.76 5.67 -3.16
N VAL A 108 1.45 4.60 -3.56
CA VAL A 108 2.49 3.94 -2.76
C VAL A 108 3.82 4.64 -2.98
N GLY A 109 4.48 5.11 -1.93
CA GLY A 109 5.75 5.81 -2.04
C GLY A 109 6.93 4.85 -2.22
N VAL A 110 7.75 5.05 -3.24
CA VAL A 110 9.04 4.37 -3.39
C VAL A 110 10.14 5.33 -2.97
N VAL A 111 10.91 4.93 -1.99
CA VAL A 111 11.99 5.72 -1.40
C VAL A 111 13.32 4.98 -1.61
N GLU A 112 14.28 5.68 -2.19
CA GLU A 112 15.65 5.19 -2.30
C GLU A 112 16.44 5.52 -1.05
N MET A 113 17.15 4.55 -0.54
CA MET A 113 18.07 4.70 0.57
C MET A 113 19.40 4.04 0.27
N HIS A 114 20.43 4.45 0.97
CA HIS A 114 21.76 3.84 0.87
C HIS A 114 22.10 3.21 2.23
N GLU A 115 22.49 1.95 2.19
CA GLU A 115 22.92 1.20 3.37
C GLU A 115 24.14 0.37 2.98
N ASP A 116 25.20 0.48 3.75
CA ASP A 116 26.47 -0.21 3.53
C ASP A 116 27.01 -0.06 2.08
N GLY A 117 26.86 1.15 1.52
CA GLY A 117 27.28 1.47 0.15
C GLY A 117 26.39 0.85 -0.95
N ARG A 118 25.29 0.19 -0.58
CA ARG A 118 24.31 -0.39 -1.52
C ARG A 118 23.08 0.50 -1.62
N ARG A 119 22.58 0.62 -2.83
CA ARG A 119 21.29 1.27 -3.10
C ARG A 119 20.18 0.29 -2.81
N LEU A 120 19.30 0.63 -1.88
CA LEU A 120 18.11 -0.12 -1.53
C LEU A 120 16.86 0.70 -1.86
N GLN A 121 15.77 0.00 -2.14
CA GLN A 121 14.46 0.62 -2.24
C GLN A 121 13.59 0.14 -1.08
N THR A 122 12.94 1.09 -0.43
CA THR A 122 11.93 0.85 0.58
C THR A 122 10.63 1.51 0.16
N GLU A 123 9.53 1.17 0.82
CA GLU A 123 8.22 1.74 0.54
C GLU A 123 7.73 2.57 1.73
N VAL A 124 7.02 3.64 1.42
CA VAL A 124 6.10 4.32 2.32
C VAL A 124 4.70 3.94 1.87
N ASP A 125 3.87 3.49 2.80
CA ASP A 125 2.56 2.93 2.45
C ASP A 125 1.74 3.90 1.60
N PHE A 126 1.73 5.19 1.98
CA PHE A 126 0.93 6.18 1.24
C PHE A 126 1.64 7.49 1.01
N VAL A 127 1.57 7.98 -0.22
CA VAL A 127 1.83 9.36 -0.64
C VAL A 127 0.49 9.98 -0.98
N CYS A 128 0.00 10.87 -0.13
CA CYS A 128 -1.32 11.46 -0.24
C CYS A 128 -1.22 12.89 -0.77
N ASN A 129 -1.86 13.16 -1.88
CA ASN A 129 -1.85 14.49 -2.51
C ASN A 129 -3.28 15.07 -2.57
N GLN A 130 -3.43 16.34 -2.19
CA GLN A 130 -4.68 17.10 -2.34
C GLN A 130 -4.34 18.57 -2.56
N GLY A 131 -4.48 19.04 -3.79
CA GLY A 131 -4.06 20.39 -4.18
C GLY A 131 -2.56 20.58 -3.96
N ASN A 132 -2.18 21.56 -3.15
CA ASN A 132 -0.80 21.85 -2.77
C ASN A 132 -0.33 21.14 -1.49
N LYS A 133 -1.16 20.29 -0.91
CA LYS A 133 -0.85 19.52 0.29
C LYS A 133 -0.34 18.14 -0.08
N ARG A 134 0.69 17.68 0.61
CA ARG A 134 1.19 16.32 0.53
C ARG A 134 1.45 15.78 1.93
N TYR A 135 1.17 14.51 2.11
CA TYR A 135 1.48 13.76 3.33
C TYR A 135 2.13 12.44 2.96
N TYR A 136 3.08 12.01 3.78
CA TYR A 136 3.65 10.67 3.74
C TYR A 136 3.15 9.92 4.96
N ILE A 137 2.52 8.79 4.74
CA ILE A 137 1.86 8.04 5.82
C ILE A 137 2.37 6.61 5.79
N GLN A 138 2.83 6.15 6.96
CA GLN A 138 3.15 4.75 7.23
C GLN A 138 2.09 4.19 8.16
N SER A 139 1.68 2.93 7.97
CA SER A 139 0.76 2.22 8.85
C SER A 139 1.51 1.19 9.70
N SER A 140 1.18 1.10 10.98
CA SER A 140 1.76 0.09 11.86
C SER A 140 0.74 -0.37 12.88
N LEU A 141 0.64 -1.67 13.14
CA LEU A 141 -0.27 -2.16 14.17
C LEU A 141 0.14 -1.64 15.56
N TYR A 142 1.43 -1.66 15.84
CA TYR A 142 2.01 -1.30 17.12
C TYR A 142 3.33 -0.55 16.95
N LEU A 143 3.63 0.35 17.87
CA LEU A 143 4.93 0.98 18.06
C LEU A 143 5.37 0.82 19.52
N ASP A 144 5.43 -0.42 19.97
CA ASP A 144 5.68 -0.82 21.36
C ASP A 144 7.17 -0.82 21.76
N THR A 145 8.06 -0.81 20.76
CA THR A 145 9.50 -0.80 20.98
C THR A 145 10.19 0.31 20.19
N LYS A 146 11.37 0.75 20.69
CA LYS A 146 12.21 1.72 19.97
C LYS A 146 12.65 1.18 18.60
N ASP A 147 13.01 -0.10 18.52
CA ASP A 147 13.45 -0.73 17.27
C ASP A 147 12.32 -0.72 16.24
N LYS A 148 11.08 -0.99 16.66
CA LYS A 148 9.91 -0.93 15.79
C LYS A 148 9.65 0.49 15.31
N THR A 149 9.76 1.48 16.20
CA THR A 149 9.63 2.89 15.83
C THR A 149 10.70 3.30 14.81
N ILE A 150 11.96 2.89 15.00
CA ILE A 150 13.06 3.15 14.05
C ILE A 150 12.76 2.49 12.70
N GLN A 151 12.31 1.23 12.70
CA GLN A 151 11.97 0.50 11.50
C GLN A 151 10.89 1.21 10.68
N GLU A 152 9.79 1.61 11.31
CA GLU A 152 8.65 2.27 10.63
C GLU A 152 8.99 3.72 10.24
N SER A 153 9.84 4.41 10.98
CA SER A 153 10.29 5.76 10.65
C SER A 153 11.32 5.79 9.52
N ARG A 154 12.05 4.71 9.30
CA ARG A 154 13.17 4.64 8.35
C ARG A 154 12.82 5.06 6.93
N PRO A 155 11.73 4.60 6.29
CA PRO A 155 11.35 5.08 4.96
C PRO A 155 11.06 6.58 4.95
N LEU A 156 10.37 7.08 5.97
CA LEU A 156 9.99 8.49 6.10
C LEU A 156 11.20 9.39 6.30
N ASN A 157 12.21 8.94 7.06
CA ASN A 157 13.44 9.69 7.31
C ASN A 157 14.33 9.83 6.07
N ASN A 158 14.15 8.95 5.08
CA ASN A 158 14.85 9.04 3.80
C ASN A 158 14.14 9.90 2.75
N ILE A 159 13.09 10.62 3.13
CA ILE A 159 12.42 11.63 2.30
C ILE A 159 12.90 13.01 2.72
N TYR A 160 13.58 13.72 1.82
CA TYR A 160 14.26 14.99 2.10
C TYR A 160 13.45 16.20 1.60
N ASP A 161 12.14 16.21 1.88
CA ASP A 161 11.28 17.36 1.63
C ASP A 161 10.57 17.80 2.91
N ASN A 162 9.87 18.95 2.83
CA ASN A 162 9.22 19.58 3.99
C ASN A 162 7.75 19.18 4.18
N PHE A 163 7.29 18.17 3.46
CA PHE A 163 5.91 17.70 3.64
C PHE A 163 5.76 16.88 4.92
N ARG A 164 4.54 16.83 5.43
CA ARG A 164 4.26 16.17 6.70
C ARG A 164 4.38 14.66 6.59
N LYS A 165 5.00 14.08 7.60
CA LYS A 165 5.22 12.64 7.77
C LYS A 165 4.47 12.15 8.98
N LEU A 166 3.72 11.07 8.82
CA LEU A 166 2.87 10.49 9.85
C LEU A 166 3.09 8.97 9.92
N ILE A 167 2.94 8.45 11.15
CA ILE A 167 2.73 7.01 11.37
C ILE A 167 1.36 6.88 12.03
N VAL A 168 0.48 6.10 11.39
CA VAL A 168 -0.84 5.78 11.93
C VAL A 168 -0.74 4.43 12.60
N VAL A 169 -1.14 4.36 13.88
CA VAL A 169 -1.16 3.10 14.64
C VAL A 169 -2.60 2.68 14.96
N ARG A 170 -2.79 1.38 15.17
CA ARG A 170 -4.10 0.82 15.48
C ARG A 170 -4.62 1.25 16.85
N ASP A 171 -3.73 1.37 17.82
CA ASP A 171 -4.11 1.59 19.20
C ASP A 171 -4.51 3.06 19.43
N ASN A 172 -5.48 3.27 20.34
CA ASN A 172 -5.90 4.61 20.73
C ASN A 172 -4.85 5.22 21.66
N ILE A 173 -3.89 5.91 21.08
CA ILE A 173 -2.79 6.58 21.78
C ILE A 173 -2.98 8.10 21.76
N LYS A 174 -2.35 8.80 22.72
CA LYS A 174 -2.19 10.25 22.59
C LYS A 174 -1.17 10.53 21.49
N PRO A 175 -1.48 11.45 20.53
CA PRO A 175 -0.52 11.82 19.50
C PRO A 175 0.81 12.29 20.09
N TRP A 176 1.91 11.84 19.53
CA TRP A 176 3.26 12.24 19.93
C TRP A 176 4.16 12.39 18.70
N ARG A 177 5.38 12.86 18.89
CA ARG A 177 6.36 12.97 17.80
C ARG A 177 7.61 12.17 18.12
N THR A 178 8.14 11.53 17.09
CA THR A 178 9.47 10.93 17.16
C THR A 178 10.57 11.99 17.30
N GLU A 179 11.78 11.57 17.61
CA GLU A 179 12.96 12.47 17.66
C GLU A 179 13.18 13.19 16.32
N ASP A 180 12.82 12.55 15.20
CA ASP A 180 12.90 13.10 13.83
C ASP A 180 11.68 13.99 13.45
N GLY A 181 10.75 14.22 14.38
CA GLY A 181 9.59 15.09 14.18
C GLY A 181 8.41 14.44 13.46
N ILE A 182 8.44 13.13 13.17
CA ILE A 182 7.33 12.37 12.57
C ILE A 182 6.18 12.30 13.58
N LEU A 183 4.97 12.65 13.14
CA LEU A 183 3.78 12.58 13.99
C LEU A 183 3.27 11.15 14.06
N VAL A 184 3.06 10.63 15.25
CA VAL A 184 2.42 9.33 15.53
C VAL A 184 1.03 9.57 16.08
N ILE A 185 0.01 8.93 15.49
CA ILE A 185 -1.43 9.07 15.81
C ILE A 185 -2.11 7.73 15.78
#